data_f37d0fecd8069a58ad7ebda3dbe975c8
#
_entry.id   f37d0fecd8069a58ad7ebda3dbe975c8
#
_cell.length_a   1.000
_cell.length_b   1.000
_cell.length_c   1.000
_cell.angle_alpha   90.00
_cell.angle_beta   90.00
_cell.angle_gamma   90.00
#
_symmetry.space_group_name_H-M   'P 1'
#
loop_
_entity.id
_entity.type
_entity.pdbx_description
1 polymer ?
#
loop_
_entity_poly.entity_id
_entity_poly.type
_entity_poly.pdbx_seq_one_letter_code
_entity_poly.pdbx_strand_id
1 'polypeptide(L)'
;VYSYINALMELQTAGYRRDTGRYTYEAALAVLKHPYTRQLSATAEDLEKQLTKDNRFYPLPSELKKDAFLEQVFTPQSGTAAICRYLTELLREVAVIYRQEKDEEDIFNQLYRESLFKGYTLINRLLSLIENDGLSLHTDTLKRLMNRLLTATKIPFHGEPAIGMQVMGVLETRNLDFRNLI
;
A
#
# COMPACT_ATOMS: atom_id res chain seq x y z
N VAL A 1 -3.71 2.80 -1.07
CA VAL A 1 -3.26 1.41 -0.80
C VAL A 1 -2.30 0.92 -1.88
N TYR A 2 -2.70 0.91 -3.15
CA TYR A 2 -1.85 0.46 -4.27
C TYR A 2 -0.47 1.14 -4.31
N SER A 3 -0.44 2.48 -4.23
CA SER A 3 0.80 3.27 -4.21
C SER A 3 1.72 2.89 -3.05
N TYR A 4 1.14 2.61 -1.88
CA TYR A 4 1.89 2.21 -0.71
C TYR A 4 2.52 0.83 -0.86
N ILE A 5 1.73 -0.16 -1.30
CA ILE A 5 2.24 -1.51 -1.56
C ILE A 5 3.39 -1.46 -2.58
N ASN A 6 3.24 -0.67 -3.64
CA ASN A 6 4.31 -0.50 -4.62
C ASN A 6 5.55 0.16 -4.06
N ALA A 7 5.42 1.21 -3.25
CA ALA A 7 6.55 1.86 -2.59
C ALA A 7 7.30 0.90 -1.66
N LEU A 8 6.58 0.09 -0.87
CA LEU A 8 7.16 -0.92 -0.01
C LEU A 8 7.83 -2.06 -0.80
N MET A 9 7.20 -2.52 -1.89
CA MET A 9 7.79 -3.49 -2.80
C MET A 9 9.08 -2.96 -3.41
N GLU A 10 9.06 -1.72 -3.91
CA GLU A 10 10.26 -1.07 -4.48
C GLU A 10 11.36 -0.96 -3.44
N LEU A 11 11.03 -0.55 -2.21
CA LEU A 11 11.97 -0.44 -1.11
C LEU A 11 12.72 -1.75 -0.85
N GLN A 12 12.01 -2.88 -0.85
CA GLN A 12 12.58 -4.20 -0.52
C GLN A 12 13.24 -4.90 -1.72
N THR A 13 12.90 -4.51 -2.96
CA THR A 13 13.44 -5.15 -4.18
C THR A 13 14.61 -4.36 -4.75
N ALA A 14 14.37 -3.21 -5.35
CA ALA A 14 15.39 -2.38 -5.98
C ALA A 14 15.97 -1.32 -5.03
N GLY A 15 15.20 -0.90 -4.02
CA GLY A 15 15.60 0.13 -3.07
C GLY A 15 16.68 -0.34 -2.08
N TYR A 16 16.64 -1.60 -1.66
CA TYR A 16 17.66 -2.16 -0.77
C TYR A 16 18.79 -2.80 -1.56
N ARG A 17 19.97 -2.23 -1.49
CA ARG A 17 21.17 -2.73 -2.11
C ARG A 17 21.87 -3.75 -1.21
N ARG A 18 21.77 -5.02 -1.57
CA ARG A 18 22.30 -6.15 -0.76
C ARG A 18 23.82 -6.18 -0.69
N ASP A 19 24.49 -5.64 -1.71
CA ASP A 19 25.95 -5.51 -1.81
C ASP A 19 26.53 -4.56 -0.75
N THR A 20 25.83 -3.45 -0.52
CA THR A 20 26.26 -2.38 0.40
C THR A 20 25.49 -2.36 1.73
N GLY A 21 24.38 -3.10 1.83
CA GLY A 21 23.50 -3.07 2.99
C GLY A 21 22.78 -1.74 3.19
N ARG A 22 22.57 -0.96 2.12
CA ARG A 22 22.02 0.41 2.17
C ARG A 22 20.76 0.53 1.35
N TYR A 23 19.91 1.48 1.72
CA TYR A 23 18.76 1.86 0.92
C TYR A 23 19.12 2.96 -0.07
N THR A 24 18.43 3.01 -1.21
CA THR A 24 18.48 4.17 -2.10
C THR A 24 17.62 5.29 -1.52
N TYR A 25 18.09 6.52 -1.66
CA TYR A 25 17.39 7.73 -1.20
C TYR A 25 15.96 7.81 -1.76
N GLU A 26 15.81 7.56 -3.05
CA GLU A 26 14.51 7.65 -3.74
C GLU A 26 13.48 6.69 -3.17
N ALA A 27 13.86 5.42 -2.96
CA ALA A 27 12.97 4.42 -2.39
C ALA A 27 12.61 4.72 -0.92
N ALA A 28 13.59 5.18 -0.14
CA ALA A 28 13.34 5.59 1.25
C ALA A 28 12.38 6.78 1.31
N LEU A 29 12.61 7.81 0.48
CA LEU A 29 11.72 8.98 0.43
C LEU A 29 10.31 8.65 -0.04
N ALA A 30 10.15 7.76 -1.03
CA ALA A 30 8.84 7.36 -1.51
C ALA A 30 7.97 6.79 -0.40
N VAL A 31 8.57 6.02 0.52
CA VAL A 31 7.87 5.46 1.68
C VAL A 31 7.67 6.51 2.78
N LEU A 32 8.69 7.31 3.12
CA LEU A 32 8.60 8.33 4.17
C LEU A 32 7.55 9.42 3.85
N LYS A 33 7.44 9.80 2.58
CA LYS A 33 6.45 10.80 2.12
C LYS A 33 5.03 10.25 2.04
N HIS A 34 4.85 8.94 2.09
CA HIS A 34 3.53 8.36 1.94
C HIS A 34 2.62 8.70 3.14
N PRO A 35 1.34 9.10 2.91
CA PRO A 35 0.43 9.48 3.98
C PRO A 35 0.31 8.44 5.10
N TYR A 36 0.27 7.15 4.76
CA TYR A 36 0.19 6.07 5.77
C TYR A 36 1.41 6.03 6.68
N THR A 37 2.61 6.22 6.13
CA THR A 37 3.83 6.27 6.95
C THR A 37 3.81 7.46 7.88
N ARG A 38 3.38 8.64 7.40
CA ARG A 38 3.28 9.86 8.23
C ARG A 38 2.23 9.77 9.32
N GLN A 39 1.16 9.00 9.12
CA GLN A 39 0.16 8.76 10.15
C GLN A 39 0.64 7.79 11.24
N LEU A 40 1.49 6.82 10.88
CA LEU A 40 1.98 5.78 11.80
C LEU A 40 3.30 6.13 12.48
N SER A 41 4.08 7.03 11.90
CA SER A 41 5.39 7.44 12.41
C SER A 41 5.43 8.94 12.65
N ALA A 42 5.65 9.34 13.89
CA ALA A 42 5.83 10.76 14.24
C ALA A 42 7.18 11.31 13.76
N THR A 43 8.15 10.44 13.49
CA THR A 43 9.52 10.83 13.10
C THR A 43 9.75 10.83 11.59
N ALA A 44 8.79 10.33 10.80
CA ALA A 44 8.96 10.17 9.34
C ALA A 44 9.23 11.50 8.61
N GLU A 45 8.55 12.58 9.00
CA GLU A 45 8.71 13.90 8.37
C GLU A 45 10.07 14.52 8.69
N ASP A 46 10.51 14.40 9.94
CA ASP A 46 11.82 14.95 10.36
C ASP A 46 12.96 14.16 9.72
N LEU A 47 12.80 12.84 9.62
CA LEU A 47 13.76 11.98 8.93
C LEU A 47 13.85 12.32 7.43
N GLU A 48 12.73 12.57 6.78
CA GLU A 48 12.69 13.02 5.37
C GLU A 48 13.48 14.33 5.20
N LYS A 49 13.20 15.34 6.06
CA LYS A 49 13.89 16.62 6.03
C LYS A 49 15.40 16.46 6.27
N GLN A 50 15.78 15.60 7.21
CA GLN A 50 17.17 15.31 7.51
C GLN A 50 17.89 14.68 6.32
N LEU A 51 17.32 13.62 5.72
CA LEU A 51 17.91 12.94 4.56
C LEU A 51 18.10 13.89 3.37
N THR A 52 17.12 14.78 3.16
CA THR A 52 17.18 15.77 2.08
C THR A 52 18.25 16.81 2.34
N LYS A 53 18.35 17.34 3.57
CA LYS A 53 19.34 18.35 3.96
C LYS A 53 20.78 17.83 3.88
N ASP A 54 20.97 16.58 4.34
CA ASP A 54 22.31 15.98 4.43
C ASP A 54 22.75 15.34 3.10
N ASN A 55 21.95 15.42 2.03
CA ASN A 55 22.20 14.77 0.73
C ASN A 55 22.58 13.28 0.87
N ARG A 56 21.88 12.55 1.73
CA ARG A 56 22.15 11.14 2.03
C ARG A 56 21.59 10.23 0.95
N PHE A 57 22.35 10.02 -0.14
CA PHE A 57 21.93 9.19 -1.28
C PHE A 57 21.76 7.70 -0.94
N TYR A 58 22.52 7.20 0.03
CA TYR A 58 22.49 5.79 0.44
C TYR A 58 22.47 5.66 1.97
N PRO A 59 21.34 5.90 2.62
CA PRO A 59 21.22 5.76 4.06
C PRO A 59 21.32 4.30 4.50
N LEU A 60 21.89 4.07 5.70
CA LEU A 60 21.89 2.77 6.35
C LEU A 60 20.53 2.48 6.98
N PRO A 61 20.12 1.20 7.11
CA PRO A 61 18.90 0.83 7.83
C PRO A 61 18.85 1.42 9.25
N SER A 62 19.96 1.46 9.97
CA SER A 62 20.06 2.03 11.31
C SER A 62 19.77 3.53 11.37
N GLU A 63 20.06 4.27 10.30
CA GLU A 63 19.77 5.70 10.21
C GLU A 63 18.28 5.97 9.98
N LEU A 64 17.56 5.00 9.40
CA LEU A 64 16.15 5.09 9.03
C LEU A 64 15.20 4.57 10.13
N LYS A 65 15.67 3.71 11.02
CA LYS A 65 14.90 3.07 12.10
C LYS A 65 14.78 3.99 13.32
N LYS A 66 14.00 5.08 13.19
CA LYS A 66 13.87 6.09 14.25
C LYS A 66 12.77 5.79 15.27
N ASP A 67 11.79 5.00 14.90
CA ASP A 67 10.71 4.53 15.76
C ASP A 67 10.34 3.06 15.44
N ALA A 68 9.45 2.48 16.22
CA ALA A 68 9.06 1.08 16.09
C ALA A 68 8.43 0.76 14.73
N PHE A 69 7.64 1.69 14.17
CA PHE A 69 7.03 1.52 12.85
C PHE A 69 8.08 1.59 11.74
N LEU A 70 8.95 2.59 11.76
CA LEU A 70 10.05 2.71 10.79
C LEU A 70 11.06 1.57 10.91
N GLU A 71 11.22 0.98 12.10
CA GLU A 71 12.04 -0.22 12.27
C GLU A 71 11.46 -1.40 11.48
N GLN A 72 10.14 -1.61 11.51
CA GLN A 72 9.48 -2.62 10.69
C GLN A 72 9.64 -2.32 9.19
N VAL A 73 9.39 -1.07 8.79
CA VAL A 73 9.46 -0.62 7.39
C VAL A 73 10.87 -0.82 6.81
N PHE A 74 11.91 -0.40 7.52
CA PHE A 74 13.30 -0.44 7.05
C PHE A 74 14.09 -1.67 7.52
N THR A 75 13.41 -2.75 7.87
CA THR A 75 14.03 -4.05 8.06
C THR A 75 14.08 -4.81 6.73
N PRO A 76 15.30 -5.10 6.19
CA PRO A 76 15.43 -5.77 4.91
C PRO A 76 14.80 -7.17 4.93
N GLN A 77 14.05 -7.48 3.88
CA GLN A 77 13.40 -8.77 3.71
C GLN A 77 14.13 -9.63 2.68
N SER A 78 14.21 -10.94 2.94
CA SER A 78 14.84 -11.88 2.02
C SER A 78 13.86 -12.97 1.59
N GLY A 79 13.67 -13.05 0.27
CA GLY A 79 12.74 -14.02 -0.34
C GLY A 79 11.30 -13.51 -0.45
N THR A 80 10.58 -14.12 -1.35
CA THR A 80 9.22 -13.69 -1.74
C THR A 80 8.19 -13.88 -0.62
N ALA A 81 8.28 -14.97 0.14
CA ALA A 81 7.42 -15.20 1.29
C ALA A 81 7.63 -14.14 2.39
N ALA A 82 8.89 -13.79 2.71
CA ALA A 82 9.21 -12.75 3.69
C ALA A 82 8.66 -11.39 3.27
N ILE A 83 8.78 -11.03 1.98
CA ILE A 83 8.22 -9.79 1.45
C ILE A 83 6.68 -9.80 1.57
N CYS A 84 6.00 -10.89 1.26
CA CYS A 84 4.55 -10.97 1.40
C CYS A 84 4.11 -10.82 2.87
N ARG A 85 4.78 -11.49 3.82
CA ARG A 85 4.50 -11.33 5.26
C ARG A 85 4.72 -9.87 5.71
N TYR A 86 5.84 -9.29 5.36
CA TYR A 86 6.15 -7.89 5.62
C TYR A 86 5.04 -6.94 5.14
N LEU A 87 4.57 -7.12 3.90
CA LEU A 87 3.48 -6.30 3.37
C LEU A 87 2.17 -6.50 4.12
N THR A 88 1.83 -7.73 4.49
CA THR A 88 0.60 -8.01 5.25
C THR A 88 0.64 -7.44 6.66
N GLU A 89 1.80 -7.46 7.32
CA GLU A 89 1.98 -6.86 8.65
C GLU A 89 1.81 -5.34 8.60
N LEU A 90 2.49 -4.66 7.66
CA LEU A 90 2.35 -3.21 7.52
C LEU A 90 0.94 -2.77 7.10
N LEU A 91 0.25 -3.54 6.26
CA LEU A 91 -1.15 -3.24 5.94
C LEU A 91 -2.08 -3.42 7.15
N ARG A 92 -1.76 -4.33 8.06
CA ARG A 92 -2.48 -4.46 9.34
C ARG A 92 -2.32 -3.23 10.21
N GLU A 93 -1.10 -2.72 10.35
CA GLU A 93 -0.84 -1.48 11.10
C GLU A 93 -1.64 -0.29 10.52
N VAL A 94 -1.62 -0.15 9.18
CA VAL A 94 -2.43 0.87 8.50
C VAL A 94 -3.93 0.67 8.77
N ALA A 95 -4.42 -0.57 8.77
CA ALA A 95 -5.84 -0.85 8.99
C ALA A 95 -6.33 -0.48 10.40
N VAL A 96 -5.44 -0.47 11.41
CA VAL A 96 -5.77 -0.06 12.78
C VAL A 96 -6.20 1.41 12.83
N ILE A 97 -5.56 2.29 12.05
CA ILE A 97 -5.90 3.72 11.98
C ILE A 97 -7.38 3.89 11.59
N TYR A 98 -7.79 3.22 10.50
CA TYR A 98 -9.14 3.35 9.96
C TYR A 98 -10.22 2.62 10.78
N ARG A 99 -9.84 1.74 11.74
CA ARG A 99 -10.78 1.14 12.68
C ARG A 99 -11.19 2.11 13.80
N GLN A 100 -10.32 3.03 14.17
CA GLN A 100 -10.54 3.96 15.27
C GLN A 100 -11.34 5.20 14.86
N GLU A 101 -11.42 5.50 13.57
CA GLU A 101 -12.26 6.57 13.06
C GLU A 101 -13.73 6.19 13.14
N LYS A 102 -14.48 6.89 14.00
CA LYS A 102 -15.89 6.63 14.34
C LYS A 102 -16.90 6.96 13.25
N ASP A 103 -16.50 7.64 12.17
CA ASP A 103 -17.40 7.97 11.06
C ASP A 103 -17.59 6.77 10.14
N GLU A 104 -18.52 5.89 10.55
CA GLU A 104 -18.96 4.76 9.72
C GLU A 104 -19.72 5.21 8.46
N GLU A 105 -20.21 6.44 8.43
CA GLU A 105 -20.98 7.02 7.32
C GLU A 105 -20.10 7.66 6.23
N ASP A 106 -18.80 7.86 6.47
CA ASP A 106 -17.92 8.41 5.44
C ASP A 106 -17.60 7.36 4.38
N ILE A 107 -18.14 7.59 3.18
CA ILE A 107 -17.94 6.75 1.98
C ILE A 107 -16.44 6.56 1.66
N PHE A 108 -15.62 7.58 1.89
CA PHE A 108 -14.18 7.48 1.65
C PHE A 108 -13.51 6.53 2.64
N ASN A 109 -13.90 6.55 3.90
CA ASN A 109 -13.39 5.61 4.91
C ASN A 109 -13.78 4.16 4.58
N GLN A 110 -14.99 3.95 4.10
CA GLN A 110 -15.42 2.62 3.63
C GLN A 110 -14.59 2.15 2.44
N LEU A 111 -14.31 3.02 1.44
CA LEU A 111 -13.46 2.70 0.31
C LEU A 111 -12.02 2.38 0.71
N TYR A 112 -11.45 3.13 1.68
CA TYR A 112 -10.10 2.85 2.19
C TYR A 112 -10.05 1.50 2.90
N ARG A 113 -11.02 1.20 3.76
CA ARG A 113 -11.13 -0.11 4.45
C ARG A 113 -11.25 -1.26 3.46
N GLU A 114 -12.10 -1.13 2.46
CA GLU A 114 -12.27 -2.16 1.44
C GLU A 114 -11.01 -2.33 0.58
N SER A 115 -10.35 -1.23 0.22
CA SER A 115 -9.08 -1.26 -0.50
C SER A 115 -8.00 -1.99 0.28
N LEU A 116 -7.88 -1.71 1.59
CA LEU A 116 -6.93 -2.37 2.48
C LEU A 116 -7.24 -3.86 2.61
N PHE A 117 -8.53 -4.19 2.80
CA PHE A 117 -8.97 -5.59 2.92
C PHE A 117 -8.68 -6.39 1.65
N LYS A 118 -8.98 -5.83 0.47
CA LYS A 118 -8.69 -6.48 -0.81
C LYS A 118 -7.19 -6.66 -1.04
N GLY A 119 -6.39 -5.61 -0.76
CA GLY A 119 -4.93 -5.68 -0.85
C GLY A 119 -4.37 -6.76 0.09
N TYR A 120 -4.78 -6.75 1.34
CA TYR A 120 -4.40 -7.75 2.34
C TYR A 120 -4.77 -9.18 1.91
N THR A 121 -6.01 -9.39 1.47
CA THR A 121 -6.50 -10.71 1.04
C THR A 121 -5.72 -11.23 -0.16
N LEU A 122 -5.41 -10.36 -1.12
CA LEU A 122 -4.64 -10.71 -2.30
C LEU A 122 -3.21 -11.14 -1.93
N ILE A 123 -2.54 -10.37 -1.07
CA ILE A 123 -1.17 -10.67 -0.63
C ILE A 123 -1.14 -11.97 0.17
N ASN A 124 -2.09 -12.19 1.08
CA ASN A 124 -2.18 -13.45 1.83
C ASN A 124 -2.43 -14.66 0.93
N ARG A 125 -3.24 -14.51 -0.12
CA ARG A 125 -3.44 -15.58 -1.09
C ARG A 125 -2.14 -15.93 -1.82
N LEU A 126 -1.37 -14.93 -2.23
CA LEU A 126 -0.05 -15.15 -2.82
C LEU A 126 0.92 -15.79 -1.84
N LEU A 127 0.93 -15.34 -0.59
CA LEU A 127 1.74 -15.94 0.46
C LEU A 127 1.39 -17.43 0.66
N SER A 128 0.11 -17.77 0.72
CA SER A 128 -0.35 -19.15 0.83
C SER A 128 0.12 -20.02 -0.35
N LEU A 129 0.04 -19.52 -1.58
CA LEU A 129 0.54 -20.24 -2.77
C LEU A 129 2.06 -20.46 -2.71
N ILE A 130 2.81 -19.48 -2.19
CA ILE A 130 4.27 -19.60 -2.06
C ILE A 130 4.64 -20.62 -0.97
N GLU A 131 3.94 -20.60 0.17
CA GLU A 131 4.30 -21.43 1.32
C GLU A 131 3.74 -22.84 1.28
N ASN A 132 2.50 -23.01 0.82
CA ASN A 132 1.78 -24.28 0.90
C ASN A 132 1.81 -25.05 -0.42
N ASP A 133 1.76 -24.35 -1.55
CA ASP A 133 1.68 -24.97 -2.87
C ASP A 133 3.04 -25.01 -3.59
N GLY A 134 4.12 -24.62 -2.92
CA GLY A 134 5.48 -24.68 -3.43
C GLY A 134 5.76 -23.75 -4.62
N LEU A 135 4.98 -22.67 -4.76
CA LEU A 135 5.18 -21.68 -5.83
C LEU A 135 6.50 -20.95 -5.62
N SER A 136 7.51 -21.28 -6.42
CA SER A 136 8.80 -20.59 -6.40
C SER A 136 8.79 -19.43 -7.39
N LEU A 137 8.97 -18.22 -6.89
CA LEU A 137 8.99 -16.98 -7.67
C LEU A 137 10.28 -16.20 -7.42
N HIS A 138 10.83 -15.62 -8.48
CA HIS A 138 11.80 -14.56 -8.34
C HIS A 138 11.12 -13.27 -7.86
N THR A 139 11.85 -12.44 -7.15
CA THR A 139 11.33 -11.18 -6.58
C THR A 139 10.75 -10.25 -7.64
N ASP A 140 11.39 -10.16 -8.82
CA ASP A 140 10.89 -9.34 -9.93
C ASP A 140 9.58 -9.88 -10.52
N THR A 141 9.43 -11.21 -10.53
CA THR A 141 8.18 -11.85 -10.97
C THR A 141 7.08 -11.60 -9.97
N LEU A 142 7.37 -11.70 -8.66
CA LEU A 142 6.43 -11.33 -7.60
C LEU A 142 5.96 -9.88 -7.75
N LYS A 143 6.88 -8.93 -7.96
CA LYS A 143 6.56 -7.53 -8.16
C LYS A 143 5.62 -7.30 -9.34
N ARG A 144 5.92 -7.90 -10.51
CA ARG A 144 5.07 -7.79 -11.71
C ARG A 144 3.70 -8.42 -11.50
N LEU A 145 3.65 -9.59 -10.87
CA LEU A 145 2.40 -10.28 -10.56
C LEU A 145 1.54 -9.45 -9.60
N MET A 146 2.14 -8.95 -8.52
CA MET A 146 1.48 -8.10 -7.54
C MET A 146 0.88 -6.86 -8.21
N ASN A 147 1.66 -6.15 -9.02
CA ASN A 147 1.19 -4.98 -9.76
C ASN A 147 0.00 -5.32 -10.66
N ARG A 148 0.08 -6.41 -11.41
CA ARG A 148 -1.00 -6.84 -12.30
C ARG A 148 -2.27 -7.18 -11.53
N LEU A 149 -2.15 -7.90 -10.42
CA LEU A 149 -3.30 -8.30 -9.61
C LEU A 149 -3.94 -7.09 -8.90
N LEU A 150 -3.13 -6.20 -8.34
CA LEU A 150 -3.63 -4.98 -7.68
C LEU A 150 -4.34 -4.04 -8.66
N THR A 151 -3.80 -3.85 -9.86
CA THR A 151 -4.43 -3.00 -10.89
C THR A 151 -5.70 -3.61 -11.49
N ALA A 152 -5.78 -4.94 -11.54
CA ALA A 152 -6.98 -5.66 -12.01
C ALA A 152 -8.09 -5.69 -10.94
N THR A 153 -7.76 -5.45 -9.66
CA THR A 153 -8.72 -5.49 -8.56
C THR A 153 -9.57 -4.23 -8.56
N LYS A 154 -10.85 -4.37 -8.89
CA LYS A 154 -11.82 -3.28 -8.83
C LYS A 154 -12.44 -3.21 -7.45
N ILE A 155 -12.62 -1.99 -6.95
CA ILE A 155 -13.37 -1.70 -5.73
C ILE A 155 -14.72 -1.18 -6.19
N PRO A 156 -15.83 -1.90 -5.93
CA PRO A 156 -17.13 -1.40 -6.28
C PRO A 156 -17.45 -0.16 -5.43
N PHE A 157 -17.85 0.90 -6.10
CA PHE A 157 -18.38 2.08 -5.45
C PHE A 157 -19.88 1.85 -5.24
N HIS A 158 -20.29 1.64 -4.00
CA HIS A 158 -21.70 1.56 -3.65
C HIS A 158 -22.22 2.98 -3.43
N GLY A 159 -22.65 3.64 -4.52
CA GLY A 159 -23.47 4.86 -4.42
C GLY A 159 -24.93 4.46 -4.16
N GLU A 160 -25.64 5.23 -3.35
CA GLU A 160 -27.10 5.06 -3.24
C GLU A 160 -27.75 5.50 -4.55
N PRO A 161 -28.39 4.59 -5.31
CA PRO A 161 -28.88 4.90 -6.66
C PRO A 161 -30.10 5.80 -6.72
N ALA A 162 -30.57 6.30 -5.57
CA ALA A 162 -31.85 7.00 -5.49
C ALA A 162 -31.76 8.47 -5.06
N ILE A 163 -30.60 9.00 -4.68
CA ILE A 163 -30.48 10.34 -4.07
C ILE A 163 -29.46 11.20 -4.83
N GLY A 164 -29.88 12.37 -5.32
CA GLY A 164 -29.01 13.36 -5.92
C GLY A 164 -28.80 13.21 -7.43
N MET A 165 -27.77 13.89 -7.95
CA MET A 165 -27.38 13.86 -9.36
C MET A 165 -26.55 12.59 -9.65
N GLN A 166 -26.97 11.84 -10.66
CA GLN A 166 -26.25 10.63 -11.08
C GLN A 166 -25.70 10.81 -12.50
N VAL A 167 -24.43 10.44 -12.68
CA VAL A 167 -23.80 10.38 -14.00
C VAL A 167 -23.71 8.91 -14.40
N MET A 168 -24.48 8.51 -15.40
CA MET A 168 -24.60 7.14 -15.87
C MET A 168 -24.17 7.00 -17.33
N GLY A 169 -23.64 5.83 -17.66
CA GLY A 169 -23.42 5.47 -19.08
C GLY A 169 -24.75 5.23 -19.79
N VAL A 170 -24.77 5.47 -21.12
CA VAL A 170 -25.99 5.32 -21.95
C VAL A 170 -26.61 3.92 -21.85
N LEU A 171 -25.81 2.89 -21.63
CA LEU A 171 -26.28 1.51 -21.49
C LEU A 171 -26.88 1.23 -20.10
N GLU A 172 -26.51 2.00 -19.08
CA GLU A 172 -26.96 1.83 -17.68
C GLU A 172 -28.29 2.53 -17.43
N THR A 173 -28.73 3.42 -18.34
CA THR A 173 -30.01 4.14 -18.27
C THR A 173 -31.21 3.33 -18.78
N ARG A 174 -31.00 2.09 -19.24
CA ARG A 174 -32.09 1.23 -19.76
C ARG A 174 -33.08 0.90 -18.63
N ASN A 175 -34.37 1.15 -18.93
CA ASN A 175 -35.50 0.91 -18.03
C ASN A 175 -35.53 1.75 -16.73
N LEU A 176 -34.83 2.89 -16.72
CA LEU A 176 -34.95 3.84 -15.62
C LEU A 176 -35.69 5.08 -16.06
N ASP A 177 -36.71 5.47 -15.31
CA ASP A 177 -37.45 6.72 -15.51
C ASP A 177 -36.78 7.85 -14.75
N PHE A 178 -36.36 8.88 -15.44
CA PHE A 178 -35.74 10.07 -14.85
C PHE A 178 -36.71 11.23 -14.88
N ARG A 179 -36.79 11.98 -13.76
CA ARG A 179 -37.58 13.21 -13.70
C ARG A 179 -36.95 14.34 -14.50
N ASN A 180 -35.66 14.43 -14.55
CA ASN A 180 -34.86 15.39 -15.32
C ASN A 180 -33.67 14.67 -15.94
N LEU A 181 -33.45 14.85 -17.23
CA LEU A 181 -32.32 14.33 -17.98
C LEU A 181 -31.58 15.51 -18.62
N ILE A 182 -30.27 15.60 -18.46
CA ILE A 182 -29.43 16.67 -19.03
C ILE A 182 -28.44 16.04 -20.00
#